data_569b96b42282f314cdcd3e4bbdea12a7
#
_entry.id   569b96b42282f314cdcd3e4bbdea12a7
#
_cell.length_a   1.000
_cell.length_b   1.000
_cell.length_c   1.000
_cell.angle_alpha   90.00
_cell.angle_beta   90.00
_cell.angle_gamma   90.00
#
_symmetry.space_group_name_H-M   'P 1'
#
loop_
_entity.id
_entity.type
_entity.pdbx_description
1 polymer ?
#
loop_
_entity_poly.entity_id
_entity_poly.type
_entity_poly.pdbx_seq_one_letter_code
_entity_poly.pdbx_strand_id
1 'polypeptide(L)'
;MIKVCKFGGSSLASGEQFKKVKDIVKGDETRCVVVASAPGRRFDGDSKITDLLYLCHAHLKYGVSYESIFELIEQRYCEIRSYCGLSCDLDSEFELIRSKMCKRMNVDYLASRGEYLNAKLMAEYLGFEFADAKDWLFFGYDGKVDFHKTNDALRKIISETPKVVIPGFYGAMPDGSIRTFSRGGSDITGAIAAAAIGAGAYENWTDVSGILMADPRIVSNPKSIEKITYAELREMSYMGAEVLHEEAVFPVRKVDIPLYIKNTNDPEAAGTLIRESFPNDLEDDDSSTRFITGISGRKHFTIITLHKVGMSGEVGLIRKALEAVERFGVPIEHVPSGVDSFSLVIASDALENCLHDMISELQTVCQPDTVKVTEDISLIAVVGRKMAFKPGVSGRLFATLGSNNINIRLIEQSADEIIIVVGVKDEDFEKTIKVLYYSFT
;
A
#
# COMPACT_ATOMS: atom_id res chain seq x y z
N MET A 1 -13.03 -20.98 12.78
CA MET A 1 -12.54 -19.61 13.12
C MET A 1 -12.90 -18.72 11.94
N ILE A 2 -13.56 -17.56 12.15
CA ILE A 2 -14.05 -16.70 11.07
C ILE A 2 -12.87 -16.05 10.33
N LYS A 3 -12.97 -15.98 9.00
CA LYS A 3 -12.08 -15.20 8.13
C LYS A 3 -12.78 -13.96 7.60
N VAL A 4 -12.04 -12.87 7.48
CA VAL A 4 -12.46 -11.67 6.78
C VAL A 4 -11.80 -11.65 5.41
N CYS A 5 -12.59 -11.49 4.34
CA CYS A 5 -12.12 -11.47 2.96
C CYS A 5 -12.41 -10.12 2.34
N LYS A 6 -11.39 -9.36 1.97
CA LYS A 6 -11.58 -8.13 1.19
C LYS A 6 -11.29 -8.40 -0.28
N PHE A 7 -12.15 -7.94 -1.15
CA PHE A 7 -11.96 -8.01 -2.60
C PHE A 7 -11.71 -6.63 -3.19
N GLY A 8 -10.60 -6.50 -3.93
CA GLY A 8 -10.20 -5.26 -4.59
C GLY A 8 -11.10 -4.90 -5.78
N GLY A 9 -10.95 -3.67 -6.28
CA GLY A 9 -11.79 -3.19 -7.37
C GLY A 9 -11.67 -4.01 -8.65
N SER A 10 -10.48 -4.46 -9.04
CA SER A 10 -10.25 -5.36 -10.18
C SER A 10 -10.96 -6.70 -10.02
N SER A 11 -11.02 -7.21 -8.78
CA SER A 11 -11.73 -8.46 -8.43
C SER A 11 -13.25 -8.31 -8.46
N LEU A 12 -13.77 -7.10 -8.56
CA LEU A 12 -15.21 -6.77 -8.53
C LEU A 12 -15.63 -5.91 -9.74
N ALA A 13 -14.84 -5.88 -10.80
CA ALA A 13 -15.03 -4.98 -11.93
C ALA A 13 -16.18 -5.40 -12.88
N SER A 14 -16.60 -6.66 -12.85
CA SER A 14 -17.60 -7.23 -13.76
C SER A 14 -18.35 -8.41 -13.16
N GLY A 15 -19.43 -8.84 -13.82
CA GLY A 15 -20.19 -10.02 -13.39
C GLY A 15 -19.36 -11.33 -13.42
N GLU A 16 -18.41 -11.46 -14.34
CA GLU A 16 -17.47 -12.60 -14.37
C GLU A 16 -16.59 -12.63 -13.12
N GLN A 17 -16.11 -11.46 -12.69
CA GLN A 17 -15.32 -11.37 -11.46
C GLN A 17 -16.19 -11.68 -10.23
N PHE A 18 -17.44 -11.20 -10.20
CA PHE A 18 -18.40 -11.55 -9.15
C PHE A 18 -18.58 -13.07 -9.02
N LYS A 19 -18.64 -13.79 -10.14
CA LYS A 19 -18.72 -15.27 -10.13
C LYS A 19 -17.50 -15.89 -9.46
N LYS A 20 -16.29 -15.46 -9.82
CA LYS A 20 -15.04 -15.94 -9.20
C LYS A 20 -15.04 -15.67 -7.68
N VAL A 21 -15.44 -14.45 -7.28
CA VAL A 21 -15.55 -14.10 -5.85
C VAL A 21 -16.53 -15.02 -5.14
N LYS A 22 -17.70 -15.30 -5.74
CA LYS A 22 -18.67 -16.24 -5.16
C LYS A 22 -18.09 -17.64 -5.00
N ASP A 23 -17.39 -18.15 -6.01
CA ASP A 23 -16.78 -19.47 -5.95
C ASP A 23 -15.71 -19.52 -4.84
N ILE A 24 -14.88 -18.48 -4.71
CA ILE A 24 -13.88 -18.33 -3.63
C ILE A 24 -14.58 -18.32 -2.27
N VAL A 25 -15.57 -17.46 -2.05
CA VAL A 25 -16.23 -17.30 -0.74
C VAL A 25 -16.97 -18.59 -0.35
N LYS A 26 -17.69 -19.22 -1.29
CA LYS A 26 -18.42 -20.47 -1.03
C LYS A 26 -17.52 -21.69 -0.91
N GLY A 27 -16.30 -21.65 -1.44
CA GLY A 27 -15.30 -22.71 -1.31
C GLY A 27 -14.73 -22.89 0.10
N ASP A 28 -14.96 -21.94 1.01
CA ASP A 28 -14.52 -22.02 2.41
C ASP A 28 -15.57 -21.40 3.33
N GLU A 29 -16.26 -22.23 4.11
CA GLU A 29 -17.34 -21.80 5.00
C GLU A 29 -16.88 -20.84 6.11
N THR A 30 -15.61 -20.74 6.37
CA THR A 30 -15.04 -19.80 7.35
C THR A 30 -14.97 -18.36 6.82
N ARG A 31 -15.13 -18.14 5.52
CA ARG A 31 -15.18 -16.82 4.86
C ARG A 31 -16.55 -16.17 5.05
N CYS A 32 -16.77 -15.67 6.25
CA CYS A 32 -18.08 -15.16 6.68
C CYS A 32 -18.25 -13.66 6.52
N VAL A 33 -17.17 -12.89 6.55
CA VAL A 33 -17.19 -11.43 6.43
C VAL A 33 -16.50 -11.04 5.13
N VAL A 34 -17.27 -10.42 4.22
CA VAL A 34 -16.78 -9.99 2.90
C VAL A 34 -16.77 -8.47 2.83
N VAL A 35 -15.62 -7.88 2.53
CA VAL A 35 -15.47 -6.44 2.32
C VAL A 35 -15.35 -6.15 0.83
N ALA A 36 -16.31 -5.41 0.28
CA ALA A 36 -16.37 -5.10 -1.14
C ALA A 36 -15.84 -3.69 -1.43
N SER A 37 -14.90 -3.59 -2.37
CA SER A 37 -14.50 -2.33 -3.00
C SER A 37 -15.49 -1.93 -4.11
N ALA A 38 -15.45 -0.68 -4.54
CA ALA A 38 -16.13 -0.26 -5.77
C ALA A 38 -15.56 -1.00 -6.99
N PRO A 39 -16.33 -1.16 -8.09
CA PRO A 39 -15.83 -1.79 -9.32
C PRO A 39 -14.64 -1.04 -9.90
N GLY A 40 -13.54 -1.76 -10.11
CA GLY A 40 -12.32 -1.27 -10.75
C GLY A 40 -12.41 -1.25 -12.27
N ARG A 41 -11.25 -1.19 -12.93
CA ARG A 41 -11.12 -1.27 -14.38
C ARG A 41 -11.32 -2.71 -14.85
N ARG A 42 -12.03 -2.89 -15.96
CA ARG A 42 -12.22 -4.19 -16.64
C ARG A 42 -11.07 -4.49 -17.61
N PHE A 43 -10.49 -3.43 -18.20
CA PHE A 43 -9.41 -3.48 -19.18
C PHE A 43 -8.60 -2.16 -19.15
N ASP A 44 -7.48 -2.12 -19.84
CA ASP A 44 -6.67 -0.91 -19.98
C ASP A 44 -7.46 0.18 -20.72
N GLY A 45 -7.51 1.38 -20.13
CA GLY A 45 -8.30 2.51 -20.65
C GLY A 45 -9.72 2.61 -20.10
N ASP A 46 -10.20 1.62 -19.32
CA ASP A 46 -11.50 1.71 -18.62
C ASP A 46 -11.39 2.62 -17.38
N SER A 47 -12.51 3.18 -16.94
CA SER A 47 -12.57 4.04 -15.77
C SER A 47 -12.97 3.25 -14.51
N LYS A 48 -12.35 3.57 -13.38
CA LYS A 48 -12.82 3.09 -12.09
C LYS A 48 -14.10 3.83 -11.69
N ILE A 49 -15.03 3.13 -11.05
CA ILE A 49 -16.27 3.76 -10.58
C ILE A 49 -15.99 4.90 -9.59
N THR A 50 -15.01 4.74 -8.71
CA THR A 50 -14.63 5.79 -7.77
C THR A 50 -14.14 7.05 -8.47
N ASP A 51 -13.34 6.91 -9.55
CA ASP A 51 -12.85 8.04 -10.36
C ASP A 51 -14.03 8.78 -11.05
N LEU A 52 -15.01 8.03 -11.57
CA LEU A 52 -16.22 8.61 -12.16
C LEU A 52 -17.07 9.36 -11.13
N LEU A 53 -17.20 8.85 -9.90
CA LEU A 53 -17.91 9.51 -8.80
C LEU A 53 -17.22 10.83 -8.39
N TYR A 54 -15.89 10.85 -8.30
CA TYR A 54 -15.14 12.09 -8.09
C TYR A 54 -15.32 13.09 -9.24
N LEU A 55 -15.35 12.60 -10.48
CA LEU A 55 -15.60 13.44 -11.66
C LEU A 55 -17.01 14.03 -11.65
N CYS A 56 -18.04 13.25 -11.28
CA CYS A 56 -19.40 13.77 -11.07
C CYS A 56 -19.41 14.88 -10.01
N HIS A 57 -18.72 14.68 -8.88
CA HIS A 57 -18.64 15.71 -7.85
C HIS A 57 -17.95 16.99 -8.36
N ALA A 58 -16.88 16.86 -9.12
CA ALA A 58 -16.19 18.01 -9.73
C ALA A 58 -17.13 18.77 -10.67
N HIS A 59 -17.89 18.06 -11.53
CA HIS A 59 -18.88 18.66 -12.41
C HIS A 59 -19.97 19.42 -11.64
N LEU A 60 -20.53 18.81 -10.57
CA LEU A 60 -21.49 19.46 -9.69
C LEU A 60 -20.94 20.77 -9.09
N LYS A 61 -19.72 20.73 -8.58
CA LYS A 61 -19.05 21.89 -7.98
C LYS A 61 -18.94 23.07 -8.96
N TYR A 62 -18.58 22.80 -10.21
CA TYR A 62 -18.40 23.82 -11.25
C TYR A 62 -19.66 24.11 -12.06
N GLY A 63 -20.79 23.44 -11.76
CA GLY A 63 -22.04 23.66 -12.47
C GLY A 63 -22.07 23.10 -13.88
N VAL A 64 -21.25 22.10 -14.17
CA VAL A 64 -21.22 21.35 -15.43
C VAL A 64 -22.16 20.14 -15.31
N SER A 65 -22.77 19.70 -16.41
CA SER A 65 -23.61 18.49 -16.40
C SER A 65 -22.77 17.25 -16.04
N TYR A 66 -23.27 16.43 -15.15
CA TYR A 66 -22.70 15.16 -14.72
C TYR A 66 -23.46 13.94 -15.27
N GLU A 67 -24.57 14.15 -15.95
CA GLU A 67 -25.51 13.09 -16.33
C GLU A 67 -24.85 11.96 -17.10
N SER A 68 -24.11 12.30 -18.17
CA SER A 68 -23.44 11.28 -18.98
C SER A 68 -22.39 10.47 -18.22
N ILE A 69 -21.77 11.06 -17.19
CA ILE A 69 -20.79 10.35 -16.35
C ILE A 69 -21.53 9.41 -15.40
N PHE A 70 -22.65 9.88 -14.82
CA PHE A 70 -23.43 9.08 -13.90
C PHE A 70 -24.13 7.91 -14.61
N GLU A 71 -24.59 8.11 -15.86
CA GLU A 71 -25.10 7.04 -16.72
C GLU A 71 -24.08 5.91 -16.94
N LEU A 72 -22.79 6.21 -17.09
CA LEU A 72 -21.73 5.18 -17.17
C LEU A 72 -21.64 4.37 -15.87
N ILE A 73 -21.83 5.02 -14.73
CA ILE A 73 -21.85 4.35 -13.42
C ILE A 73 -23.06 3.42 -13.33
N GLU A 74 -24.25 3.92 -13.63
CA GLU A 74 -25.50 3.15 -13.64
C GLU A 74 -25.39 1.93 -14.55
N GLN A 75 -24.90 2.14 -15.78
CA GLN A 75 -24.70 1.07 -16.75
C GLN A 75 -23.82 -0.04 -16.17
N ARG A 76 -22.69 0.31 -15.52
CA ARG A 76 -21.77 -0.68 -14.94
C ARG A 76 -22.47 -1.57 -13.90
N TYR A 77 -23.25 -0.99 -12.99
CA TYR A 77 -23.97 -1.77 -11.97
C TYR A 77 -25.11 -2.59 -12.56
N CYS A 78 -25.83 -2.06 -13.57
CA CYS A 78 -26.87 -2.79 -14.29
C CYS A 78 -26.28 -3.98 -15.07
N GLU A 79 -25.12 -3.85 -15.69
CA GLU A 79 -24.38 -4.95 -16.35
C GLU A 79 -24.06 -6.05 -15.34
N ILE A 80 -23.51 -5.70 -14.17
CA ILE A 80 -23.19 -6.67 -13.11
C ILE A 80 -24.47 -7.35 -12.60
N ARG A 81 -25.54 -6.56 -12.29
CA ARG A 81 -26.84 -7.06 -11.84
C ARG A 81 -27.39 -8.08 -12.84
N SER A 82 -27.43 -7.73 -14.11
CA SER A 82 -27.98 -8.57 -15.18
C SER A 82 -27.16 -9.86 -15.36
N TYR A 83 -25.83 -9.78 -15.39
CA TYR A 83 -24.97 -10.95 -15.54
C TYR A 83 -25.13 -11.95 -14.39
N CYS A 84 -25.28 -11.43 -13.17
CA CYS A 84 -25.43 -12.25 -11.96
C CYS A 84 -26.88 -12.71 -11.71
N GLY A 85 -27.85 -12.24 -12.51
CA GLY A 85 -29.29 -12.57 -12.35
C GLY A 85 -29.88 -12.06 -11.06
N LEU A 86 -29.50 -10.84 -10.63
CA LEU A 86 -29.92 -10.25 -9.35
C LEU A 86 -31.18 -9.39 -9.53
N SER A 87 -31.95 -9.29 -8.45
CA SER A 87 -33.21 -8.54 -8.36
C SER A 87 -33.08 -7.21 -7.60
N CYS A 88 -31.92 -6.91 -7.04
CA CYS A 88 -31.64 -5.70 -6.26
C CYS A 88 -32.18 -4.44 -6.96
N ASP A 89 -32.97 -3.65 -6.26
CA ASP A 89 -33.55 -2.41 -6.75
C ASP A 89 -32.47 -1.30 -6.80
N LEU A 90 -31.70 -1.32 -7.90
CA LEU A 90 -30.70 -0.28 -8.17
C LEU A 90 -31.34 1.03 -8.60
N ASP A 91 -32.51 0.98 -9.24
CA ASP A 91 -33.15 2.16 -9.81
C ASP A 91 -33.55 3.14 -8.69
N SER A 92 -34.16 2.64 -7.62
CA SER A 92 -34.45 3.45 -6.41
C SER A 92 -33.16 4.00 -5.75
N GLU A 93 -32.05 3.24 -5.75
CA GLU A 93 -30.78 3.70 -5.20
C GLU A 93 -30.17 4.81 -6.05
N PHE A 94 -30.22 4.70 -7.37
CA PHE A 94 -29.74 5.74 -8.27
C PHE A 94 -30.57 7.02 -8.15
N GLU A 95 -31.92 6.91 -8.08
CA GLU A 95 -32.79 8.05 -7.84
C GLU A 95 -32.49 8.73 -6.49
N LEU A 96 -32.25 7.95 -5.43
CA LEU A 96 -31.87 8.48 -4.13
C LEU A 96 -30.53 9.24 -4.19
N ILE A 97 -29.54 8.70 -4.89
CA ILE A 97 -28.24 9.37 -5.08
C ILE A 97 -28.45 10.67 -5.88
N ARG A 98 -29.15 10.62 -7.02
CA ARG A 98 -29.46 11.80 -7.86
C ARG A 98 -30.19 12.87 -7.07
N SER A 99 -31.17 12.53 -6.24
CA SER A 99 -31.93 13.48 -5.43
C SER A 99 -31.06 14.30 -4.45
N LYS A 100 -29.89 13.76 -4.07
CA LYS A 100 -28.93 14.40 -3.18
C LYS A 100 -27.85 15.18 -3.95
N MET A 101 -27.73 15.00 -5.27
CA MET A 101 -26.68 15.62 -6.08
C MET A 101 -26.92 17.14 -6.21
N CYS A 102 -26.12 17.94 -5.51
CA CYS A 102 -26.15 19.39 -5.55
C CYS A 102 -24.73 19.97 -5.35
N LYS A 103 -24.55 21.26 -5.61
CA LYS A 103 -23.24 21.94 -5.49
C LYS A 103 -22.58 21.85 -4.10
N ARG A 104 -23.37 21.62 -3.05
CA ARG A 104 -22.91 21.50 -1.67
C ARG A 104 -22.80 20.06 -1.19
N MET A 105 -22.96 19.09 -2.09
CA MET A 105 -22.86 17.68 -1.77
C MET A 105 -21.50 17.34 -1.13
N ASN A 106 -21.52 16.54 -0.07
CA ASN A 106 -20.30 16.00 0.50
C ASN A 106 -19.67 15.01 -0.49
N VAL A 107 -18.40 15.25 -0.85
CA VAL A 107 -17.64 14.38 -1.76
C VAL A 107 -17.52 12.96 -1.23
N ASP A 108 -17.32 12.79 0.07
CA ASP A 108 -17.19 11.47 0.71
C ASP A 108 -18.48 10.66 0.60
N TYR A 109 -19.64 11.32 0.74
CA TYR A 109 -20.93 10.64 0.51
C TYR A 109 -21.02 10.12 -0.93
N LEU A 110 -20.72 10.94 -1.93
CA LEU A 110 -20.81 10.50 -3.33
C LEU A 110 -19.81 9.40 -3.64
N ALA A 111 -18.54 9.58 -3.24
CA ALA A 111 -17.49 8.58 -3.45
C ALA A 111 -17.82 7.23 -2.81
N SER A 112 -18.39 7.23 -1.58
CA SER A 112 -18.76 6.00 -0.87
C SER A 112 -19.85 5.17 -1.57
N ARG A 113 -20.62 5.78 -2.48
CA ARG A 113 -21.71 5.05 -3.17
C ARG A 113 -21.20 3.95 -4.07
N GLY A 114 -19.92 4.05 -4.52
CA GLY A 114 -19.28 2.99 -5.27
C GLY A 114 -19.24 1.66 -4.50
N GLU A 115 -18.66 1.67 -3.32
CA GLU A 115 -18.59 0.49 -2.45
C GLU A 115 -19.97 0.07 -1.93
N TYR A 116 -20.81 1.03 -1.59
CA TYR A 116 -22.16 0.79 -1.09
C TYR A 116 -23.00 -0.04 -2.08
N LEU A 117 -23.11 0.39 -3.33
CA LEU A 117 -23.88 -0.31 -4.36
C LEU A 117 -23.27 -1.67 -4.68
N ASN A 118 -21.96 -1.75 -4.74
CA ASN A 118 -21.27 -3.01 -5.04
C ASN A 118 -21.44 -4.05 -3.93
N ALA A 119 -21.38 -3.61 -2.68
CA ALA A 119 -21.62 -4.49 -1.53
C ALA A 119 -23.07 -5.00 -1.47
N LYS A 120 -24.04 -4.18 -1.84
CA LYS A 120 -25.45 -4.62 -1.95
C LYS A 120 -25.63 -5.75 -2.97
N LEU A 121 -25.08 -5.55 -4.19
CA LEU A 121 -25.13 -6.60 -5.23
C LEU A 121 -24.40 -7.87 -4.79
N MET A 122 -23.23 -7.73 -4.14
CA MET A 122 -22.47 -8.88 -3.67
C MET A 122 -23.21 -9.62 -2.53
N ALA A 123 -23.88 -8.89 -1.64
CA ALA A 123 -24.65 -9.47 -0.56
C ALA A 123 -25.78 -10.36 -1.10
N GLU A 124 -26.58 -9.86 -2.03
CA GLU A 124 -27.62 -10.65 -2.69
C GLU A 124 -27.03 -11.85 -3.43
N TYR A 125 -25.92 -11.65 -4.17
CA TYR A 125 -25.29 -12.72 -4.95
C TYR A 125 -24.74 -13.87 -4.09
N LEU A 126 -24.20 -13.53 -2.91
CA LEU A 126 -23.72 -14.54 -1.95
C LEU A 126 -24.84 -15.13 -1.08
N GLY A 127 -26.01 -14.47 -0.99
CA GLY A 127 -27.04 -14.77 0.00
C GLY A 127 -26.55 -14.47 1.42
N PHE A 128 -25.79 -13.40 1.59
CA PHE A 128 -25.32 -12.85 2.86
C PHE A 128 -26.09 -11.58 3.18
N GLU A 129 -26.14 -11.19 4.46
CA GLU A 129 -26.74 -9.91 4.86
C GLU A 129 -25.81 -8.74 4.47
N PHE A 130 -26.43 -7.62 4.11
CA PHE A 130 -25.74 -6.37 3.86
C PHE A 130 -25.65 -5.56 5.16
N ALA A 131 -24.44 -5.16 5.56
CA ALA A 131 -24.20 -4.28 6.71
C ALA A 131 -23.51 -2.99 6.24
N ASP A 132 -24.26 -1.86 6.26
CA ASP A 132 -23.70 -0.57 5.83
C ASP A 132 -22.55 -0.14 6.76
N ALA A 133 -21.43 0.30 6.18
CA ALA A 133 -20.25 0.72 6.94
C ALA A 133 -20.56 1.86 7.93
N LYS A 134 -21.48 2.76 7.61
CA LYS A 134 -21.88 3.86 8.50
C LYS A 134 -22.50 3.39 9.83
N ASP A 135 -23.01 2.17 9.88
CA ASP A 135 -23.72 1.64 11.06
C ASP A 135 -22.76 0.95 12.05
N TRP A 136 -21.51 0.71 11.67
CA TRP A 136 -20.53 0.05 12.52
C TRP A 136 -19.15 0.68 12.54
N LEU A 137 -18.71 1.37 11.48
CA LEU A 137 -17.39 2.02 11.40
C LEU A 137 -17.56 3.51 11.73
N PHE A 138 -16.99 3.92 12.86
CA PHE A 138 -17.14 5.26 13.39
C PHE A 138 -15.82 6.00 13.47
N PHE A 139 -15.86 7.28 13.08
CA PHE A 139 -14.77 8.23 13.26
C PHE A 139 -15.02 9.15 14.47
N GLY A 140 -13.94 9.61 15.10
CA GLY A 140 -13.98 10.73 16.04
C GLY A 140 -13.96 12.08 15.32
N TYR A 141 -14.18 13.17 16.05
CA TYR A 141 -14.08 14.53 15.51
C TYR A 141 -12.65 14.89 15.04
N ASP A 142 -11.63 14.19 15.53
CA ASP A 142 -10.23 14.29 15.08
C ASP A 142 -10.00 13.56 13.75
N GLY A 143 -11.02 12.88 13.23
CA GLY A 143 -10.98 12.12 11.99
C GLY A 143 -10.28 10.76 12.08
N LYS A 144 -9.93 10.31 13.28
CA LYS A 144 -9.42 8.96 13.52
C LYS A 144 -10.57 7.99 13.81
N VAL A 145 -10.33 6.70 13.56
CA VAL A 145 -11.30 5.66 13.87
C VAL A 145 -11.48 5.51 15.38
N ASP A 146 -12.73 5.55 15.84
CA ASP A 146 -13.10 5.14 17.20
C ASP A 146 -13.18 3.61 17.26
N PHE A 147 -12.03 2.98 17.56
CA PHE A 147 -11.92 1.53 17.60
C PHE A 147 -12.84 0.88 18.62
N HIS A 148 -13.11 1.54 19.76
CA HIS A 148 -13.97 0.95 20.80
C HIS A 148 -15.39 0.81 20.28
N LYS A 149 -15.99 1.93 19.85
CA LYS A 149 -17.34 1.96 19.31
C LYS A 149 -17.49 1.08 18.07
N THR A 150 -16.50 1.11 17.18
CA THR A 150 -16.45 0.32 15.93
C THR A 150 -16.43 -1.18 16.23
N ASN A 151 -15.57 -1.62 17.15
CA ASN A 151 -15.44 -3.04 17.50
C ASN A 151 -16.73 -3.58 18.13
N ASP A 152 -17.34 -2.83 19.06
CA ASP A 152 -18.56 -3.26 19.74
C ASP A 152 -19.73 -3.36 18.74
N ALA A 153 -19.87 -2.39 17.85
CA ALA A 153 -20.91 -2.40 16.82
C ALA A 153 -20.78 -3.57 15.85
N LEU A 154 -19.56 -3.82 15.33
CA LEU A 154 -19.36 -4.92 14.39
C LEU A 154 -19.54 -6.29 15.06
N ARG A 155 -19.02 -6.48 16.29
CA ARG A 155 -19.23 -7.72 17.05
C ARG A 155 -20.71 -8.01 17.27
N LYS A 156 -21.50 -6.98 17.55
CA LYS A 156 -22.96 -7.13 17.68
C LYS A 156 -23.58 -7.63 16.37
N ILE A 157 -23.28 -6.99 15.23
CA ILE A 157 -23.76 -7.40 13.92
C ILE A 157 -23.40 -8.87 13.63
N ILE A 158 -22.13 -9.25 13.82
CA ILE A 158 -21.66 -10.62 13.53
C ILE A 158 -22.27 -11.66 14.48
N SER A 159 -22.58 -11.29 15.74
CA SER A 159 -23.26 -12.19 16.67
C SER A 159 -24.72 -12.48 16.27
N GLU A 160 -25.40 -11.50 15.66
CA GLU A 160 -26.77 -11.64 15.17
C GLU A 160 -26.81 -12.28 13.77
N THR A 161 -25.83 -11.93 12.93
CA THR A 161 -25.75 -12.36 11.53
C THR A 161 -24.31 -12.72 11.16
N PRO A 162 -23.93 -14.00 11.25
CA PRO A 162 -22.55 -14.42 11.06
C PRO A 162 -21.99 -14.23 9.64
N LYS A 163 -22.84 -14.15 8.61
CA LYS A 163 -22.44 -14.02 7.20
C LYS A 163 -22.87 -12.68 6.64
N VAL A 164 -21.94 -11.75 6.47
CA VAL A 164 -22.22 -10.37 6.05
C VAL A 164 -21.31 -9.91 4.91
N VAL A 165 -21.84 -9.02 4.08
CA VAL A 165 -21.08 -8.20 3.15
C VAL A 165 -21.10 -6.76 3.63
N ILE A 166 -19.93 -6.15 3.74
CA ILE A 166 -19.70 -4.78 4.19
C ILE A 166 -19.10 -3.97 3.05
N PRO A 167 -19.59 -2.76 2.77
CA PRO A 167 -18.86 -1.86 1.88
C PRO A 167 -17.57 -1.39 2.56
N GLY A 168 -16.49 -1.36 1.80
CA GLY A 168 -15.22 -0.79 2.25
C GLY A 168 -15.18 0.74 2.16
N PHE A 169 -14.01 1.33 2.48
CA PHE A 169 -13.63 2.71 2.18
C PHE A 169 -14.22 3.81 3.07
N TYR A 170 -15.34 3.65 3.74
CA TYR A 170 -15.99 4.73 4.48
C TYR A 170 -16.57 4.30 5.83
N GLY A 171 -16.96 5.29 6.63
CA GLY A 171 -17.69 5.14 7.89
C GLY A 171 -18.44 6.42 8.23
N ALA A 172 -18.98 6.51 9.45
CA ALA A 172 -19.76 7.63 9.93
C ALA A 172 -18.95 8.54 10.88
N MET A 173 -19.09 9.85 10.69
CA MET A 173 -18.68 10.87 11.64
C MET A 173 -19.70 10.95 12.80
N PRO A 174 -19.35 11.63 13.93
CA PRO A 174 -20.26 11.77 15.07
C PRO A 174 -21.59 12.49 14.75
N ASP A 175 -21.60 13.35 13.72
CA ASP A 175 -22.78 14.04 13.22
C ASP A 175 -23.62 13.20 12.24
N GLY A 176 -23.21 11.96 11.97
CA GLY A 176 -23.84 11.05 11.01
C GLY A 176 -23.46 11.28 9.55
N SER A 177 -22.58 12.25 9.26
CA SER A 177 -22.07 12.44 7.90
C SER A 177 -21.09 11.32 7.54
N ILE A 178 -21.00 11.02 6.23
CA ILE A 178 -20.05 10.03 5.73
C ILE A 178 -18.66 10.64 5.61
N ARG A 179 -17.65 9.86 6.00
CA ARG A 179 -16.24 10.13 5.79
C ARG A 179 -15.57 8.94 5.14
N THR A 180 -14.73 9.22 4.13
CA THR A 180 -13.91 8.21 3.45
C THR A 180 -12.48 8.21 3.98
N PHE A 181 -11.78 7.07 3.86
CA PHE A 181 -10.34 6.99 4.05
C PHE A 181 -9.60 7.62 2.87
N SER A 182 -8.40 8.14 3.08
CA SER A 182 -7.63 8.84 2.05
C SER A 182 -7.09 7.92 0.96
N ARG A 183 -6.57 6.75 1.33
CA ARG A 183 -6.01 5.73 0.40
C ARG A 183 -6.20 4.33 0.99
N GLY A 184 -6.29 3.32 0.12
CA GLY A 184 -6.40 1.92 0.56
C GLY A 184 -7.61 1.64 1.48
N GLY A 185 -8.66 2.45 1.39
CA GLY A 185 -9.73 2.48 2.39
C GLY A 185 -10.46 1.16 2.56
N SER A 186 -10.64 0.38 1.49
CA SER A 186 -11.24 -0.96 1.61
C SER A 186 -10.29 -1.95 2.30
N ASP A 187 -8.96 -1.80 2.12
CA ASP A 187 -7.95 -2.60 2.82
C ASP A 187 -7.98 -2.29 4.32
N ILE A 188 -8.03 -0.98 4.66
CA ILE A 188 -8.17 -0.51 6.05
C ILE A 188 -9.47 -1.04 6.67
N THR A 189 -10.60 -0.96 5.96
CA THR A 189 -11.90 -1.47 6.43
C THR A 189 -11.82 -2.97 6.72
N GLY A 190 -11.20 -3.76 5.83
CA GLY A 190 -11.00 -5.20 6.03
C GLY A 190 -10.12 -5.52 7.24
N ALA A 191 -9.03 -4.78 7.43
CA ALA A 191 -8.16 -4.93 8.58
C ALA A 191 -8.83 -4.56 9.91
N ILE A 192 -9.61 -3.45 9.92
CA ILE A 192 -10.41 -3.06 11.08
C ILE A 192 -11.47 -4.14 11.39
N ALA A 193 -12.18 -4.63 10.39
CA ALA A 193 -13.19 -5.68 10.58
C ALA A 193 -12.56 -6.95 11.14
N ALA A 194 -11.42 -7.39 10.61
CA ALA A 194 -10.70 -8.56 11.09
C ALA A 194 -10.24 -8.40 12.55
N ALA A 195 -9.67 -7.25 12.89
CA ALA A 195 -9.24 -6.94 14.24
C ALA A 195 -10.42 -6.86 15.22
N ALA A 196 -11.52 -6.22 14.81
CA ALA A 196 -12.73 -6.03 15.64
C ALA A 196 -13.33 -7.36 16.11
N ILE A 197 -13.40 -8.36 15.23
CA ILE A 197 -14.04 -9.66 15.54
C ILE A 197 -13.03 -10.71 16.02
N GLY A 198 -11.73 -10.40 16.07
CA GLY A 198 -10.69 -11.38 16.38
C GLY A 198 -10.65 -12.51 15.34
N ALA A 199 -10.62 -12.15 14.06
CA ALA A 199 -10.64 -13.10 12.96
C ALA A 199 -9.44 -14.05 13.00
N GLY A 200 -9.61 -15.28 12.53
CA GLY A 200 -8.53 -16.25 12.40
C GLY A 200 -7.55 -15.92 11.27
N ALA A 201 -8.01 -15.16 10.26
CA ALA A 201 -7.18 -14.62 9.19
C ALA A 201 -7.89 -13.45 8.51
N TYR A 202 -7.09 -12.56 7.93
CA TYR A 202 -7.52 -11.55 6.97
C TYR A 202 -6.97 -11.90 5.59
N GLU A 203 -7.86 -12.13 4.64
CA GLU A 203 -7.51 -12.43 3.25
C GLU A 203 -7.78 -11.18 2.38
N ASN A 204 -6.73 -10.59 1.81
CA ASN A 204 -6.84 -9.51 0.83
C ASN A 204 -6.70 -10.09 -0.59
N TRP A 205 -7.82 -10.15 -1.30
CA TRP A 205 -7.93 -10.68 -2.65
C TRP A 205 -7.78 -9.56 -3.69
N THR A 206 -6.83 -9.73 -4.59
CA THR A 206 -6.45 -8.79 -5.64
C THR A 206 -6.24 -9.53 -6.97
N ASP A 207 -5.60 -8.90 -7.95
CA ASP A 207 -5.30 -9.48 -9.28
C ASP A 207 -3.87 -10.04 -9.43
N VAL A 208 -3.09 -10.04 -8.33
CA VAL A 208 -1.73 -10.60 -8.31
C VAL A 208 -1.61 -11.75 -7.32
N SER A 209 -0.77 -12.76 -7.64
CA SER A 209 -0.60 -13.96 -6.83
C SER A 209 0.40 -13.77 -5.67
N GLY A 210 0.17 -12.73 -4.87
CA GLY A 210 1.02 -12.35 -3.75
C GLY A 210 2.03 -11.26 -4.11
N ILE A 211 2.97 -11.02 -3.18
CA ILE A 211 4.04 -10.05 -3.33
C ILE A 211 5.17 -10.68 -4.11
N LEU A 212 5.69 -9.98 -5.09
CA LEU A 212 6.78 -10.44 -5.93
C LEU A 212 8.14 -10.02 -5.35
N MET A 213 9.16 -10.86 -5.55
CA MET A 213 10.52 -10.58 -5.07
C MET A 213 11.20 -9.40 -5.78
N ALA A 214 10.72 -9.02 -6.97
CA ALA A 214 11.17 -7.86 -7.73
C ALA A 214 10.03 -7.34 -8.62
N ASP A 215 10.20 -6.12 -9.15
CA ASP A 215 9.23 -5.51 -10.07
C ASP A 215 9.11 -6.33 -11.37
N PRO A 216 7.90 -6.81 -11.74
CA PRO A 216 7.69 -7.59 -12.96
C PRO A 216 7.94 -6.79 -14.25
N ARG A 217 7.95 -5.45 -14.18
CA ARG A 217 8.32 -4.58 -15.30
C ARG A 217 9.83 -4.61 -15.60
N ILE A 218 10.65 -5.01 -14.59
CA ILE A 218 12.10 -5.08 -14.68
C ILE A 218 12.56 -6.54 -14.85
N VAL A 219 12.06 -7.43 -14.02
CA VAL A 219 12.42 -8.86 -14.03
C VAL A 219 11.27 -9.66 -14.61
N SER A 220 11.52 -10.44 -15.66
CA SER A 220 10.49 -11.29 -16.25
C SER A 220 10.13 -12.45 -15.33
N ASN A 221 8.84 -12.59 -14.99
CA ASN A 221 8.29 -13.63 -14.13
C ASN A 221 9.02 -13.79 -12.79
N PRO A 222 9.10 -12.74 -11.96
CA PRO A 222 9.76 -12.84 -10.67
C PRO A 222 8.99 -13.79 -9.75
N LYS A 223 9.71 -14.50 -8.90
CA LYS A 223 9.12 -15.42 -7.92
C LYS A 223 8.27 -14.67 -6.92
N SER A 224 7.18 -15.30 -6.47
CA SER A 224 6.37 -14.78 -5.36
C SER A 224 7.06 -15.03 -4.02
N ILE A 225 6.85 -14.12 -3.09
CA ILE A 225 7.27 -14.22 -1.70
C ILE A 225 6.18 -15.00 -0.94
N GLU A 226 6.53 -16.18 -0.41
CA GLU A 226 5.57 -17.00 0.32
C GLU A 226 5.27 -16.43 1.72
N LYS A 227 6.30 -15.95 2.41
CA LYS A 227 6.23 -15.41 3.77
C LYS A 227 7.04 -14.14 3.90
N ILE A 228 6.46 -13.09 4.47
CA ILE A 228 7.13 -11.82 4.72
C ILE A 228 6.69 -11.25 6.07
N THR A 229 7.60 -10.63 6.80
CA THR A 229 7.25 -9.88 8.01
C THR A 229 6.75 -8.48 7.68
N TYR A 230 6.00 -7.86 8.59
CA TYR A 230 5.61 -6.46 8.43
C TYR A 230 6.81 -5.51 8.31
N ALA A 231 7.91 -5.80 9.00
CA ALA A 231 9.14 -5.02 8.89
C ALA A 231 9.73 -5.09 7.47
N GLU A 232 9.90 -6.30 6.91
CA GLU A 232 10.37 -6.49 5.54
C GLU A 232 9.44 -5.85 4.50
N LEU A 233 8.12 -6.01 4.68
CA LEU A 233 7.12 -5.40 3.80
C LEU A 233 7.24 -3.88 3.79
N ARG A 234 7.44 -3.27 4.95
CA ARG A 234 7.62 -1.83 5.10
C ARG A 234 8.84 -1.34 4.34
N GLU A 235 9.99 -2.01 4.51
CA GLU A 235 11.22 -1.67 3.79
C GLU A 235 11.04 -1.77 2.27
N MET A 236 10.43 -2.86 1.79
CA MET A 236 10.14 -3.03 0.37
C MET A 236 9.18 -1.95 -0.17
N SER A 237 8.12 -1.65 0.57
CA SER A 237 7.12 -0.65 0.16
C SER A 237 7.70 0.75 0.13
N TYR A 238 8.49 1.12 1.13
CA TYR A 238 9.19 2.40 1.19
C TYR A 238 10.14 2.60 -0.01
N MET A 239 10.81 1.53 -0.40
CA MET A 239 11.71 1.49 -1.54
C MET A 239 10.99 1.22 -2.88
N GLY A 240 9.67 1.44 -2.96
CA GLY A 240 8.91 1.49 -4.20
C GLY A 240 8.21 0.21 -4.64
N ALA A 241 8.19 -0.84 -3.83
CA ALA A 241 7.34 -1.99 -4.10
C ALA A 241 5.87 -1.61 -3.83
N GLU A 242 5.06 -1.57 -4.89
CA GLU A 242 3.63 -1.29 -4.78
C GLU A 242 2.87 -2.53 -4.28
N VAL A 243 2.76 -2.71 -2.96
CA VAL A 243 2.11 -3.90 -2.40
C VAL A 243 0.89 -3.58 -1.57
N LEU A 244 1.08 -2.89 -0.47
CA LEU A 244 0.04 -2.48 0.48
C LEU A 244 0.48 -1.20 1.20
N HIS A 245 -0.47 -0.33 1.47
CA HIS A 245 -0.21 0.80 2.37
C HIS A 245 -0.06 0.30 3.81
N GLU A 246 1.00 0.71 4.50
CA GLU A 246 1.27 0.30 5.89
C GLU A 246 0.10 0.62 6.82
N GLU A 247 -0.51 1.79 6.66
CA GLU A 247 -1.68 2.18 7.45
C GLU A 247 -2.86 1.21 7.29
N ALA A 248 -2.97 0.57 6.12
CA ALA A 248 -4.05 -0.37 5.82
C ALA A 248 -3.95 -1.68 6.62
N VAL A 249 -2.77 -2.05 7.08
CA VAL A 249 -2.54 -3.32 7.79
C VAL A 249 -2.32 -3.16 9.29
N PHE A 250 -2.15 -1.92 9.76
CA PHE A 250 -1.90 -1.64 11.18
C PHE A 250 -2.91 -2.28 12.16
N PRO A 251 -4.23 -2.31 11.89
CA PRO A 251 -5.19 -2.92 12.82
C PRO A 251 -4.94 -4.43 13.04
N VAL A 252 -4.65 -5.20 11.99
CA VAL A 252 -4.40 -6.65 12.08
C VAL A 252 -3.01 -6.95 12.64
N ARG A 253 -2.02 -6.11 12.32
CA ARG A 253 -0.67 -6.20 12.88
C ARG A 253 -0.70 -6.12 14.41
N LYS A 254 -1.42 -5.14 14.97
CA LYS A 254 -1.51 -4.89 16.41
C LYS A 254 -2.04 -6.10 17.21
N VAL A 255 -2.84 -6.96 16.60
CA VAL A 255 -3.46 -8.14 17.24
C VAL A 255 -2.94 -9.46 16.68
N ASP A 256 -1.86 -9.44 15.91
CA ASP A 256 -1.17 -10.59 15.29
C ASP A 256 -2.12 -11.50 14.48
N ILE A 257 -3.07 -10.91 13.74
CA ILE A 257 -3.91 -11.66 12.82
C ILE A 257 -3.11 -11.91 11.52
N PRO A 258 -2.99 -13.18 11.06
CA PRO A 258 -2.35 -13.49 9.79
C PRO A 258 -3.04 -12.79 8.62
N LEU A 259 -2.25 -12.08 7.79
CA LEU A 259 -2.73 -11.43 6.57
C LEU A 259 -2.23 -12.21 5.36
N TYR A 260 -3.15 -12.55 4.45
CA TYR A 260 -2.84 -13.21 3.18
C TYR A 260 -3.13 -12.27 2.01
N ILE A 261 -2.18 -12.16 1.09
CA ILE A 261 -2.42 -11.55 -0.24
C ILE A 261 -2.67 -12.67 -1.24
N LYS A 262 -3.84 -12.68 -1.85
CA LYS A 262 -4.29 -13.77 -2.73
C LYS A 262 -4.81 -13.23 -4.05
N ASN A 263 -4.77 -14.08 -5.09
CA ASN A 263 -5.21 -13.74 -6.43
C ASN A 263 -6.63 -14.26 -6.70
N THR A 264 -7.55 -13.34 -7.02
CA THR A 264 -8.92 -13.71 -7.42
C THR A 264 -8.96 -14.48 -8.74
N ASN A 265 -7.97 -14.25 -9.63
CA ASN A 265 -7.89 -14.92 -10.92
C ASN A 265 -7.15 -16.27 -10.87
N ASP A 266 -6.44 -16.53 -9.76
CA ASP A 266 -5.72 -17.78 -9.48
C ASP A 266 -5.86 -18.13 -7.98
N PRO A 267 -7.05 -18.57 -7.54
CA PRO A 267 -7.34 -18.80 -6.12
C PRO A 267 -6.55 -19.96 -5.51
N GLU A 268 -6.02 -20.88 -6.33
CA GLU A 268 -5.19 -21.99 -5.89
C GLU A 268 -3.74 -21.56 -5.59
N ALA A 269 -3.30 -20.41 -6.09
CA ALA A 269 -1.99 -19.87 -5.75
C ALA A 269 -1.88 -19.64 -4.24
N ALA A 270 -0.76 -20.05 -3.66
CA ALA A 270 -0.52 -19.90 -2.20
C ALA A 270 -0.65 -18.45 -1.72
N GLY A 271 -0.23 -17.49 -2.58
CA GLY A 271 -0.17 -16.07 -2.23
C GLY A 271 0.97 -15.76 -1.27
N THR A 272 0.89 -14.63 -0.58
CA THR A 272 1.89 -14.21 0.43
C THR A 272 1.25 -14.14 1.80
N LEU A 273 1.86 -14.80 2.79
CA LEU A 273 1.51 -14.68 4.21
C LEU A 273 2.35 -13.57 4.86
N ILE A 274 1.68 -12.63 5.51
CA ILE A 274 2.29 -11.52 6.25
C ILE A 274 1.99 -11.68 7.74
N ARG A 275 3.01 -11.62 8.60
CA ARG A 275 2.91 -11.68 10.06
C ARG A 275 3.95 -10.79 10.73
N GLU A 276 3.84 -10.57 12.05
CA GLU A 276 4.86 -9.85 12.81
C GLU A 276 6.17 -10.65 12.88
N SER A 277 6.10 -11.97 13.09
CA SER A 277 7.27 -12.84 13.15
C SER A 277 6.95 -14.27 12.70
N PHE A 278 7.99 -15.00 12.38
CA PHE A 278 7.96 -16.42 12.04
C PHE A 278 8.97 -17.15 12.95
N PRO A 279 8.58 -17.54 14.18
CA PRO A 279 9.51 -18.08 15.17
C PRO A 279 10.33 -19.28 14.70
N ASN A 280 9.73 -20.15 13.90
CA ASN A 280 10.37 -21.40 13.42
C ASN A 280 11.32 -21.17 12.23
N ASP A 281 11.31 -19.99 11.60
CA ASP A 281 12.18 -19.70 10.45
C ASP A 281 13.64 -19.39 10.85
N LEU A 282 13.92 -19.18 12.14
CA LEU A 282 15.28 -18.90 12.66
C LEU A 282 16.01 -20.19 13.09
N GLU A 283 15.27 -21.26 13.41
CA GLU A 283 15.83 -22.50 13.95
C GLU A 283 16.08 -23.58 12.89
N ASP A 284 15.39 -23.54 11.76
CA ASP A 284 15.45 -24.58 10.75
C ASP A 284 15.85 -24.06 9.38
N ASP A 285 16.88 -24.66 8.86
CA ASP A 285 17.19 -24.86 7.47
C ASP A 285 18.48 -24.20 6.96
N ASP A 286 19.57 -24.87 7.29
CA ASP A 286 20.84 -24.72 6.55
C ASP A 286 20.70 -25.06 5.07
N SER A 287 19.54 -25.61 4.66
CA SER A 287 19.19 -26.01 3.29
C SER A 287 18.51 -24.91 2.48
N SER A 288 17.90 -23.86 3.09
CA SER A 288 17.29 -22.80 2.32
C SER A 288 18.33 -21.83 1.77
N THR A 289 18.58 -21.92 0.48
CA THR A 289 19.48 -21.03 -0.27
C THR A 289 18.99 -19.58 -0.38
N ARG A 290 17.77 -19.29 0.09
CA ARG A 290 17.17 -17.95 0.01
C ARG A 290 17.43 -17.15 1.27
N PHE A 291 18.34 -16.17 1.17
CA PHE A 291 18.64 -15.26 2.27
C PHE A 291 17.90 -13.93 2.15
N ILE A 292 17.44 -13.59 0.93
CA ILE A 292 16.72 -12.37 0.66
C ILE A 292 15.24 -12.66 0.44
N THR A 293 14.41 -11.72 0.88
CA THR A 293 12.97 -11.74 0.71
C THR A 293 12.56 -11.04 -0.56
N GLY A 294 13.19 -9.89 -0.87
CA GLY A 294 12.90 -9.15 -2.09
C GLY A 294 13.92 -8.06 -2.40
N ILE A 295 13.78 -7.51 -3.61
CA ILE A 295 14.60 -6.41 -4.12
C ILE A 295 13.64 -5.36 -4.68
N SER A 296 13.78 -4.14 -4.19
CA SER A 296 13.01 -2.98 -4.64
C SER A 296 13.93 -1.78 -4.84
N GLY A 297 13.46 -0.74 -5.49
CA GLY A 297 14.26 0.45 -5.66
C GLY A 297 13.49 1.62 -6.22
N ARG A 298 14.04 2.82 -6.03
CA ARG A 298 13.51 4.10 -6.52
C ARG A 298 14.61 4.85 -7.24
N LYS A 299 14.23 5.55 -8.30
CA LYS A 299 15.10 6.45 -9.07
C LYS A 299 15.01 7.89 -8.57
N HIS A 300 15.88 8.73 -9.10
CA HIS A 300 15.85 10.18 -8.98
C HIS A 300 16.10 10.69 -7.57
N PHE A 301 17.28 10.34 -7.03
CA PHE A 301 17.81 10.93 -5.82
C PHE A 301 19.00 11.83 -6.10
N THR A 302 19.14 12.85 -5.25
CA THR A 302 20.27 13.76 -5.23
C THR A 302 21.04 13.58 -3.93
N ILE A 303 22.37 13.47 -4.03
CA ILE A 303 23.26 13.38 -2.89
C ILE A 303 23.99 14.73 -2.74
N ILE A 304 23.80 15.41 -1.62
CA ILE A 304 24.50 16.65 -1.26
C ILE A 304 25.54 16.30 -0.21
N THR A 305 26.81 16.32 -0.59
CA THR A 305 27.93 16.00 0.30
C THR A 305 28.61 17.28 0.77
N LEU A 306 28.68 17.46 2.09
CA LEU A 306 29.40 18.53 2.75
C LEU A 306 30.75 17.98 3.25
N HIS A 307 31.85 18.60 2.85
CA HIS A 307 33.20 18.32 3.37
C HIS A 307 33.67 19.43 4.29
N LYS A 308 34.14 19.07 5.46
CA LYS A 308 34.70 20.00 6.45
C LYS A 308 35.79 19.32 7.25
N VAL A 309 37.01 19.80 7.15
CA VAL A 309 38.16 19.28 7.90
C VAL A 309 37.90 19.46 9.40
N GLY A 310 38.11 18.40 10.17
CA GLY A 310 37.86 18.40 11.62
C GLY A 310 36.39 18.30 12.03
N MET A 311 35.49 17.95 11.11
CA MET A 311 34.04 17.83 11.36
C MET A 311 33.73 16.91 12.54
N SER A 312 34.48 15.81 12.70
CA SER A 312 34.27 14.83 13.78
C SER A 312 34.46 15.43 15.19
N GLY A 313 35.18 16.53 15.32
CA GLY A 313 35.35 17.27 16.56
C GLY A 313 34.30 18.37 16.79
N GLU A 314 33.48 18.71 15.80
CA GLU A 314 32.48 19.76 15.87
C GLU A 314 31.12 19.23 16.35
N VAL A 315 30.80 19.46 17.62
CA VAL A 315 29.53 19.00 18.19
C VAL A 315 28.34 19.72 17.55
N GLY A 316 27.38 18.95 17.07
CA GLY A 316 26.10 19.47 16.57
C GLY A 316 26.09 19.92 15.11
N LEU A 317 27.14 19.67 14.31
CA LEU A 317 27.20 20.09 12.90
C LEU A 317 26.07 19.43 12.09
N ILE A 318 25.90 18.10 12.21
CA ILE A 318 24.81 17.39 11.52
C ILE A 318 23.44 17.93 11.94
N ARG A 319 23.23 18.21 13.25
CA ARG A 319 21.98 18.83 13.70
C ARG A 319 21.71 20.17 13.01
N LYS A 320 22.72 21.03 12.89
CA LYS A 320 22.58 22.32 12.20
C LYS A 320 22.21 22.14 10.73
N ALA A 321 22.81 21.17 10.07
CA ALA A 321 22.47 20.84 8.67
C ALA A 321 21.03 20.36 8.53
N LEU A 322 20.59 19.45 9.41
CA LEU A 322 19.22 18.94 9.41
C LEU A 322 18.20 20.05 9.70
N GLU A 323 18.50 20.95 10.65
CA GLU A 323 17.66 22.13 10.95
C GLU A 323 17.58 23.09 9.74
N ALA A 324 18.67 23.27 9.00
CA ALA A 324 18.65 24.06 7.78
C ALA A 324 17.75 23.44 6.70
N VAL A 325 17.80 22.13 6.50
CA VAL A 325 16.94 21.42 5.53
C VAL A 325 15.48 21.42 5.97
N GLU A 326 15.20 21.27 7.28
CA GLU A 326 13.84 21.32 7.85
C GLU A 326 13.09 22.61 7.48
N ARG A 327 13.80 23.76 7.42
CA ARG A 327 13.20 25.06 7.04
C ARG A 327 12.61 25.07 5.64
N PHE A 328 13.09 24.19 4.76
CA PHE A 328 12.57 24.02 3.40
C PHE A 328 11.46 22.97 3.32
N GLY A 329 11.17 22.25 4.42
CA GLY A 329 10.16 21.19 4.46
C GLY A 329 10.55 19.96 3.65
N VAL A 330 11.87 19.74 3.42
CA VAL A 330 12.39 18.67 2.59
C VAL A 330 12.68 17.42 3.43
N PRO A 331 12.09 16.26 3.13
CA PRO A 331 12.41 15.01 3.80
C PRO A 331 13.79 14.49 3.38
N ILE A 332 14.51 13.88 4.32
CA ILE A 332 15.82 13.27 4.09
C ILE A 332 15.66 11.76 4.18
N GLU A 333 16.18 11.04 3.17
CA GLU A 333 16.13 9.57 3.13
C GLU A 333 17.26 8.95 3.96
N HIS A 334 18.53 9.40 3.74
CA HIS A 334 19.70 8.86 4.41
C HIS A 334 20.73 9.96 4.73
N VAL A 335 21.53 9.73 5.78
CA VAL A 335 22.62 10.65 6.20
C VAL A 335 23.91 9.87 6.43
N PRO A 336 24.55 9.35 5.36
CA PRO A 336 25.85 8.71 5.51
C PRO A 336 26.91 9.72 6.00
N SER A 337 27.67 9.34 7.02
CA SER A 337 28.69 10.21 7.62
C SER A 337 30.05 9.54 7.68
N GLY A 338 31.11 10.33 7.41
CA GLY A 338 32.51 9.97 7.53
C GLY A 338 33.22 10.85 8.56
N VAL A 339 34.56 10.87 8.54
CA VAL A 339 35.38 11.65 9.49
C VAL A 339 35.31 13.15 9.17
N ASP A 340 35.46 13.53 7.92
CA ASP A 340 35.51 14.93 7.44
C ASP A 340 34.40 15.23 6.41
N SER A 341 33.35 14.39 6.33
CA SER A 341 32.24 14.63 5.44
C SER A 341 30.98 13.91 5.89
N PHE A 342 29.84 14.47 5.55
CA PHE A 342 28.55 13.77 5.58
C PHE A 342 27.74 14.11 4.33
N SER A 343 26.81 13.25 3.99
CA SER A 343 25.94 13.43 2.83
C SER A 343 24.49 13.45 3.26
N LEU A 344 23.70 14.22 2.52
CA LEU A 344 22.24 14.21 2.62
C LEU A 344 21.70 13.57 1.35
N VAL A 345 20.99 12.49 1.47
CA VAL A 345 20.34 11.80 0.35
C VAL A 345 18.89 12.21 0.34
N ILE A 346 18.44 12.81 -0.75
CA ILE A 346 17.13 13.46 -0.85
C ILE A 346 16.52 13.11 -2.21
N ALA A 347 15.20 12.87 -2.24
CA ALA A 347 14.47 12.68 -3.49
C ALA A 347 14.54 13.97 -4.33
N SER A 348 14.90 13.85 -5.62
CA SER A 348 15.20 15.03 -6.46
C SER A 348 13.98 15.92 -6.70
N ASP A 349 12.77 15.36 -6.72
CA ASP A 349 11.51 16.11 -6.84
C ASP A 349 11.28 17.07 -5.65
N ALA A 350 11.71 16.68 -4.46
CA ALA A 350 11.62 17.55 -3.27
C ALA A 350 12.58 18.77 -3.34
N LEU A 351 13.56 18.73 -4.24
CA LEU A 351 14.57 19.77 -4.41
C LEU A 351 14.31 20.73 -5.57
N GLU A 352 13.36 20.44 -6.48
CA GLU A 352 13.13 21.19 -7.73
C GLU A 352 13.09 22.72 -7.56
N ASN A 353 12.50 23.20 -6.46
CA ASN A 353 12.30 24.62 -6.25
C ASN A 353 13.18 25.25 -5.15
N CYS A 354 14.02 24.45 -4.46
CA CYS A 354 14.75 24.96 -3.28
C CYS A 354 16.23 24.55 -3.23
N LEU A 355 16.75 23.78 -4.19
CA LEU A 355 18.13 23.24 -4.13
C LEU A 355 19.20 24.33 -3.91
N HIS A 356 19.16 25.41 -4.69
CA HIS A 356 20.17 26.46 -4.59
C HIS A 356 20.09 27.22 -3.27
N ASP A 357 18.88 27.56 -2.82
CA ASP A 357 18.67 28.27 -1.57
C ASP A 357 19.07 27.41 -0.36
N MET A 358 18.74 26.11 -0.41
CA MET A 358 19.12 25.14 0.61
C MET A 358 20.65 24.95 0.68
N ILE A 359 21.35 24.88 -0.46
CA ILE A 359 22.81 24.84 -0.48
C ILE A 359 23.42 26.10 0.13
N SER A 360 22.90 27.28 -0.21
CA SER A 360 23.34 28.56 0.35
C SER A 360 23.17 28.59 1.88
N GLU A 361 22.02 28.12 2.37
CA GLU A 361 21.77 28.04 3.82
C GLU A 361 22.73 27.03 4.49
N LEU A 362 22.94 25.85 3.90
CA LEU A 362 23.88 24.85 4.39
C LEU A 362 25.33 25.41 4.44
N GLN A 363 25.75 26.19 3.43
CA GLN A 363 27.05 26.84 3.42
C GLN A 363 27.17 27.87 4.56
N THR A 364 26.10 28.64 4.79
CA THR A 364 26.08 29.66 5.84
C THR A 364 26.14 29.05 7.24
N VAL A 365 25.32 28.02 7.50
CA VAL A 365 25.13 27.44 8.84
C VAL A 365 26.24 26.45 9.19
N CYS A 366 26.68 25.61 8.24
CA CYS A 366 27.68 24.57 8.47
C CYS A 366 29.11 25.01 8.17
N GLN A 367 29.29 26.05 7.33
CA GLN A 367 30.59 26.55 6.87
C GLN A 367 31.49 25.39 6.37
N PRO A 368 31.05 24.57 5.41
CA PRO A 368 31.84 23.49 4.86
C PRO A 368 32.98 24.05 3.98
N ASP A 369 34.12 23.32 3.85
CA ASP A 369 35.16 23.65 2.92
C ASP A 369 34.70 23.51 1.48
N THR A 370 33.90 22.47 1.19
CA THR A 370 33.26 22.26 -0.12
C THR A 370 31.90 21.60 0.01
N VAL A 371 31.03 21.93 -0.95
CA VAL A 371 29.73 21.23 -1.15
C VAL A 371 29.73 20.61 -2.52
N LYS A 372 29.45 19.32 -2.59
CA LYS A 372 29.31 18.57 -3.84
C LYS A 372 27.89 18.06 -3.99
N VAL A 373 27.28 18.33 -5.14
CA VAL A 373 25.97 17.79 -5.53
C VAL A 373 26.19 16.68 -6.56
N THR A 374 25.51 15.54 -6.35
CA THR A 374 25.52 14.41 -7.27
C THR A 374 24.07 14.01 -7.52
N GLU A 375 23.62 14.22 -8.74
CA GLU A 375 22.26 13.91 -9.20
C GLU A 375 22.20 12.55 -9.91
N ASP A 376 21.00 12.14 -10.34
CA ASP A 376 20.72 10.91 -11.08
C ASP A 376 21.18 9.64 -10.34
N ILE A 377 20.85 9.58 -9.07
CA ILE A 377 21.13 8.43 -8.23
C ILE A 377 19.84 7.63 -8.00
N SER A 378 19.94 6.32 -8.16
CA SER A 378 18.92 5.36 -7.77
C SER A 378 19.33 4.64 -6.50
N LEU A 379 18.36 4.42 -5.62
CA LEU A 379 18.54 3.59 -4.43
C LEU A 379 17.88 2.23 -4.67
N ILE A 380 18.62 1.15 -4.42
CA ILE A 380 18.16 -0.23 -4.51
C ILE A 380 18.30 -0.86 -3.13
N ALA A 381 17.20 -1.41 -2.62
CA ALA A 381 17.13 -2.13 -1.37
C ALA A 381 17.11 -3.64 -1.63
N VAL A 382 17.96 -4.36 -0.96
CA VAL A 382 17.94 -5.81 -0.81
C VAL A 382 17.42 -6.10 0.60
N VAL A 383 16.26 -6.73 0.68
CA VAL A 383 15.54 -6.95 1.94
C VAL A 383 15.50 -8.43 2.29
N GLY A 384 15.76 -8.78 3.54
CA GLY A 384 15.62 -10.14 4.02
C GLY A 384 16.06 -10.31 5.48
N ARG A 385 15.13 -10.76 6.33
CA ARG A 385 15.39 -10.98 7.78
C ARG A 385 16.47 -12.02 8.09
N LYS A 386 16.74 -12.93 7.15
CA LYS A 386 17.76 -13.96 7.34
C LYS A 386 19.18 -13.46 7.02
N MET A 387 19.33 -12.26 6.48
CA MET A 387 20.65 -11.69 6.15
C MET A 387 21.51 -11.46 7.38
N ALA A 388 20.91 -11.03 8.50
CA ALA A 388 21.58 -10.81 9.78
C ALA A 388 22.34 -12.03 10.33
N PHE A 389 21.88 -13.23 10.00
CA PHE A 389 22.41 -14.50 10.52
C PHE A 389 23.30 -15.27 9.53
N LYS A 390 23.51 -14.73 8.33
CA LYS A 390 24.25 -15.43 7.27
C LYS A 390 25.48 -14.62 6.83
N PRO A 391 26.68 -15.00 7.31
CA PRO A 391 27.92 -14.39 6.83
C PRO A 391 28.06 -14.50 5.30
N GLY A 392 28.59 -13.45 4.69
CA GLY A 392 28.89 -13.44 3.26
C GLY A 392 27.79 -12.91 2.34
N VAL A 393 26.58 -12.59 2.84
CA VAL A 393 25.49 -12.02 2.02
C VAL A 393 25.92 -10.69 1.40
N SER A 394 26.45 -9.75 2.19
CA SER A 394 26.96 -8.47 1.71
C SER A 394 28.13 -8.67 0.73
N GLY A 395 29.04 -9.62 1.02
CA GLY A 395 30.14 -9.96 0.11
C GLY A 395 29.65 -10.44 -1.25
N ARG A 396 28.64 -11.33 -1.30
CA ARG A 396 28.02 -11.80 -2.53
C ARG A 396 27.33 -10.66 -3.28
N LEU A 397 26.60 -9.79 -2.59
CA LEU A 397 25.94 -8.63 -3.17
C LEU A 397 26.97 -7.72 -3.88
N PHE A 398 27.99 -7.29 -3.17
CA PHE A 398 28.99 -6.37 -3.73
C PHE A 398 29.85 -7.02 -4.82
N ALA A 399 30.20 -8.31 -4.68
CA ALA A 399 30.89 -9.06 -5.74
C ALA A 399 30.05 -9.16 -7.00
N THR A 400 28.73 -9.39 -6.87
CA THR A 400 27.79 -9.43 -8.00
C THR A 400 27.77 -8.09 -8.74
N LEU A 401 27.68 -6.98 -8.02
CA LEU A 401 27.68 -5.64 -8.64
C LEU A 401 29.01 -5.34 -9.34
N GLY A 402 30.13 -5.59 -8.68
CA GLY A 402 31.45 -5.36 -9.23
C GLY A 402 31.73 -6.20 -10.48
N SER A 403 31.39 -7.49 -10.48
CA SER A 403 31.53 -8.40 -11.62
C SER A 403 30.70 -8.00 -12.84
N ASN A 404 29.64 -7.22 -12.63
CA ASN A 404 28.77 -6.71 -13.69
C ASN A 404 29.09 -5.25 -14.06
N ASN A 405 30.26 -4.71 -13.63
CA ASN A 405 30.69 -3.33 -13.88
C ASN A 405 29.64 -2.29 -13.41
N ILE A 406 29.02 -2.50 -12.26
CA ILE A 406 28.11 -1.55 -11.62
C ILE A 406 28.87 -0.83 -10.53
N ASN A 407 28.97 0.50 -10.65
CA ASN A 407 29.68 1.32 -9.69
C ASN A 407 28.74 1.77 -8.56
N ILE A 408 29.07 1.38 -7.33
CA ILE A 408 28.32 1.72 -6.14
C ILE A 408 28.70 3.15 -5.70
N ARG A 409 27.71 4.01 -5.49
CA ARG A 409 27.85 5.41 -5.04
C ARG A 409 27.54 5.59 -3.57
N LEU A 410 26.70 4.73 -3.01
CA LEU A 410 26.26 4.74 -1.62
C LEU A 410 26.08 3.31 -1.14
N ILE A 411 26.39 3.07 0.12
CA ILE A 411 26.06 1.82 0.83
C ILE A 411 25.50 2.22 2.17
N GLU A 412 24.36 1.65 2.52
CA GLU A 412 23.78 1.77 3.86
C GLU A 412 23.20 0.44 4.31
N GLN A 413 23.45 0.11 5.56
CA GLN A 413 22.91 -1.08 6.23
C GLN A 413 22.49 -0.68 7.63
N SER A 414 21.23 -0.95 8.00
CA SER A 414 20.72 -0.70 9.35
C SER A 414 21.30 -1.69 10.36
N ALA A 415 21.26 -1.32 11.63
CA ALA A 415 21.70 -2.19 12.72
C ALA A 415 20.85 -3.47 12.86
N ASP A 416 19.61 -3.43 12.38
CA ASP A 416 18.70 -4.59 12.36
C ASP A 416 19.04 -5.58 11.25
N GLU A 417 19.94 -5.20 10.32
CA GLU A 417 20.48 -6.03 9.24
C GLU A 417 19.42 -6.68 8.31
N ILE A 418 18.19 -6.16 8.32
CA ILE A 418 17.11 -6.65 7.46
C ILE A 418 17.12 -6.03 6.07
N ILE A 419 17.90 -4.96 5.87
CA ILE A 419 18.01 -4.23 4.61
C ILE A 419 19.46 -3.82 4.34
N ILE A 420 19.86 -3.94 3.07
CA ILE A 420 21.07 -3.32 2.52
C ILE A 420 20.63 -2.42 1.38
N VAL A 421 20.93 -1.12 1.48
CA VAL A 421 20.67 -0.14 0.43
C VAL A 421 21.95 0.15 -0.31
N VAL A 422 21.90 0.08 -1.65
CA VAL A 422 22.98 0.51 -2.53
C VAL A 422 22.50 1.63 -3.44
N GLY A 423 23.28 2.71 -3.50
CA GLY A 423 23.09 3.79 -4.46
C GLY A 423 23.90 3.53 -5.72
N VAL A 424 23.27 3.62 -6.88
CA VAL A 424 23.91 3.51 -8.20
C VAL A 424 23.44 4.68 -9.07
N LYS A 425 24.00 4.85 -10.26
CA LYS A 425 23.46 5.79 -11.25
C LYS A 425 22.12 5.31 -11.80
N ASP A 426 21.24 6.25 -12.17
CA ASP A 426 19.91 5.96 -12.75
C ASP A 426 20.00 5.05 -13.99
N GLU A 427 21.06 5.19 -14.79
CA GLU A 427 21.32 4.34 -15.97
C GLU A 427 21.55 2.86 -15.61
N ASP A 428 22.06 2.57 -14.42
CA ASP A 428 22.35 1.22 -13.94
C ASP A 428 21.19 0.58 -13.15
N PHE A 429 20.11 1.29 -12.91
CA PHE A 429 19.01 0.88 -12.03
C PHE A 429 18.43 -0.50 -12.36
N GLU A 430 17.93 -0.66 -13.58
CA GLU A 430 17.28 -1.92 -13.99
C GLU A 430 18.28 -3.08 -14.06
N LYS A 431 19.50 -2.78 -14.54
CA LYS A 431 20.58 -3.76 -14.59
C LYS A 431 20.91 -4.26 -13.18
N THR A 432 21.01 -3.34 -12.22
CA THR A 432 21.29 -3.66 -10.81
C THR A 432 20.25 -4.60 -10.23
N ILE A 433 18.96 -4.28 -10.38
CA ILE A 433 17.87 -5.15 -9.89
C ILE A 433 17.94 -6.53 -10.55
N LYS A 434 18.15 -6.61 -11.86
CA LYS A 434 18.22 -7.89 -12.59
C LYS A 434 19.39 -8.76 -12.09
N VAL A 435 20.60 -8.21 -12.03
CA VAL A 435 21.78 -9.01 -11.65
C VAL A 435 21.71 -9.47 -10.19
N LEU A 436 21.19 -8.64 -9.29
CA LEU A 436 20.97 -9.00 -7.90
C LEU A 436 19.90 -10.10 -7.81
N TYR A 437 18.75 -9.92 -8.47
CA TYR A 437 17.68 -10.93 -8.48
C TYR A 437 18.20 -12.29 -8.90
N TYR A 438 18.86 -12.40 -10.07
CA TYR A 438 19.39 -13.68 -10.56
C TYR A 438 20.55 -14.23 -9.74
N SER A 439 21.28 -13.39 -9.01
CA SER A 439 22.33 -13.85 -8.10
C SER A 439 21.77 -14.53 -6.86
N PHE A 440 20.58 -14.15 -6.39
CA PHE A 440 20.01 -14.64 -5.11
C PHE A 440 18.83 -15.60 -5.28
N THR A 441 18.33 -15.83 -6.50
CA THR A 441 17.18 -16.71 -6.80
C THR A 441 17.53 -17.95 -7.59
#